data_17a192c93f61ac9b1e752796ed0a2620
#
_entry.id   17a192c93f61ac9b1e752796ed0a2620
#
_cell.length_a   1.000
_cell.length_b   1.000
_cell.length_c   1.000
_cell.angle_alpha   90.00
_cell.angle_beta   90.00
_cell.angle_gamma   90.00
#
_symmetry.space_group_name_H-M   'P 1'
#
loop_
_entity.id
_entity.type
_entity.pdbx_description
1 polymer ?
#
loop_
_entity_poly.entity_id
_entity_poly.type
_entity_poly.pdbx_seq_one_letter_code
_entity_poly.pdbx_strand_id
1 'polypeptide(L)'
;GLHHFEQTDAGAALARSEDFVYDDAVLGDLILGGIVVNILGALFGEPAVLFKEKVNYKHPGGGGFAPHQDATAYRFVDHHISCMVPIDPSTVASGCLYVAPGYEAGQLPTDNRGRITVAATAQLAWRPALVDPGDLLFFDSYTPHYSDTNTTGRSRRAAYLTFNAAWVGDHRDSY
;
A
#
# COMPACT_ATOMS: atom_id res chain seq x y z
N GLY A 1 5.67 8.14 16.07
CA GLY A 1 5.00 8.05 14.76
C GLY A 1 4.70 9.41 14.13
N LEU A 2 4.54 9.44 12.81
CA LEU A 2 4.24 10.63 12.02
C LEU A 2 2.75 10.64 11.63
N HIS A 3 2.12 11.81 11.69
CA HIS A 3 0.71 11.98 11.34
C HIS A 3 0.54 13.05 10.25
N HIS A 4 -0.17 12.68 9.19
CA HIS A 4 -0.47 13.57 8.06
C HIS A 4 -1.98 13.86 8.03
N PHE A 5 -2.33 15.13 7.86
CA PHE A 5 -3.71 15.61 7.83
C PHE A 5 -4.06 16.14 6.45
N GLU A 6 -5.30 15.93 6.04
CA GLU A 6 -5.87 16.53 4.84
C GLU A 6 -7.02 17.48 5.21
N GLN A 7 -7.27 18.46 4.36
CA GLN A 7 -8.41 19.36 4.52
C GLN A 7 -9.66 18.69 3.94
N THR A 8 -10.72 18.66 4.74
CA THR A 8 -12.05 18.20 4.35
C THR A 8 -13.06 19.33 4.56
N ASP A 9 -14.28 19.17 4.08
CA ASP A 9 -15.37 20.15 4.33
C ASP A 9 -15.67 20.31 5.83
N ALA A 10 -15.36 19.31 6.64
CA ALA A 10 -15.53 19.34 8.11
C ALA A 10 -14.29 19.85 8.88
N GLY A 11 -13.21 20.25 8.18
CA GLY A 11 -11.93 20.67 8.75
C GLY A 11 -10.79 19.69 8.51
N ALA A 12 -9.69 19.82 9.26
CA ALA A 12 -8.53 18.93 9.14
C ALA A 12 -8.87 17.53 9.67
N ALA A 13 -8.63 16.51 8.84
CA ALA A 13 -8.84 15.11 9.18
C ALA A 13 -7.54 14.31 9.03
N LEU A 14 -7.31 13.32 9.90
CA LEU A 14 -6.15 12.45 9.85
C LEU A 14 -6.23 11.57 8.60
N ALA A 15 -5.35 11.81 7.64
CA ALA A 15 -5.30 11.07 6.37
C ALA A 15 -4.35 9.87 6.41
N ARG A 16 -3.26 9.96 7.18
CA ARG A 16 -2.24 8.92 7.25
C ARG A 16 -1.45 8.98 8.55
N SER A 17 -1.14 7.80 9.12
CA SER A 17 -0.16 7.61 10.20
C SER A 17 0.96 6.72 9.70
N GLU A 18 2.21 7.05 10.01
CA GLU A 18 3.42 6.33 9.62
C GLU A 18 4.39 6.20 10.78
N ASP A 19 5.39 5.34 10.64
CA ASP A 19 6.51 5.19 11.56
C ASP A 19 6.05 4.93 13.01
N PHE A 20 5.25 3.88 13.20
CA PHE A 20 4.64 3.53 14.49
C PHE A 20 5.02 2.12 14.99
N VAL A 21 5.70 1.32 14.18
CA VAL A 21 5.97 -0.10 14.50
C VAL A 21 6.79 -0.27 15.77
N TYR A 22 7.66 0.69 16.09
CA TYR A 22 8.48 0.65 17.30
C TYR A 22 7.89 1.45 18.47
N ASP A 23 6.77 2.13 18.27
CA ASP A 23 6.10 2.91 19.32
C ASP A 23 5.16 2.03 20.18
N ASP A 24 4.74 0.88 19.63
CA ASP A 24 3.82 -0.05 20.28
C ASP A 24 4.30 -1.50 20.13
N ALA A 25 4.57 -2.16 21.24
CA ALA A 25 5.13 -3.52 21.22
C ALA A 25 4.17 -4.56 20.62
N VAL A 26 2.85 -4.40 20.79
CA VAL A 26 1.85 -5.33 20.25
C VAL A 26 1.79 -5.21 18.72
N LEU A 27 1.79 -3.98 18.21
CA LEU A 27 1.84 -3.73 16.76
C LEU A 27 3.19 -4.17 16.18
N GLY A 28 4.29 -3.93 16.88
CA GLY A 28 5.61 -4.40 16.50
C GLY A 28 5.67 -5.91 16.35
N ASP A 29 5.22 -6.65 17.33
CA ASP A 29 5.19 -8.13 17.32
C ASP A 29 4.29 -8.66 16.19
N LEU A 30 3.14 -8.00 15.94
CA LEU A 30 2.23 -8.38 14.87
C LEU A 30 2.82 -8.15 13.48
N ILE A 31 3.52 -7.04 13.27
CA ILE A 31 4.04 -6.61 11.96
C ILE A 31 5.39 -7.27 11.66
N LEU A 32 6.29 -7.35 12.64
CA LEU A 32 7.66 -7.87 12.47
C LEU A 32 7.76 -9.38 12.75
N GLY A 33 6.66 -10.00 13.16
CA GLY A 33 6.58 -11.44 13.43
C GLY A 33 5.37 -12.07 12.73
N GLY A 34 5.09 -13.32 13.08
CA GLY A 34 3.87 -14.00 12.68
C GLY A 34 3.68 -14.26 11.20
N ILE A 35 2.40 -14.29 10.79
CA ILE A 35 2.01 -14.80 9.46
C ILE A 35 2.46 -13.91 8.31
N VAL A 36 2.49 -12.59 8.48
CA VAL A 36 2.87 -11.64 7.41
C VAL A 36 4.32 -11.87 6.99
N VAL A 37 5.24 -11.89 7.98
CA VAL A 37 6.67 -12.08 7.72
C VAL A 37 6.97 -13.47 7.18
N ASN A 38 6.26 -14.52 7.65
CA ASN A 38 6.41 -15.88 7.14
C ASN A 38 6.00 -15.99 5.67
N ILE A 39 4.88 -15.39 5.28
CA ILE A 39 4.43 -15.37 3.88
C ILE A 39 5.43 -14.59 3.02
N LEU A 40 5.87 -13.42 3.48
CA LEU A 40 6.87 -12.62 2.75
C LEU A 40 8.20 -13.34 2.60
N GLY A 41 8.66 -14.04 3.65
CA GLY A 41 9.85 -14.87 3.58
C GLY A 41 9.73 -15.97 2.52
N ALA A 42 8.56 -16.60 2.40
CA ALA A 42 8.30 -17.58 1.35
C ALA A 42 8.26 -16.95 -0.05
N LEU A 43 7.69 -15.74 -0.19
CA LEU A 43 7.63 -15.01 -1.47
C LEU A 43 9.00 -14.54 -1.94
N PHE A 44 9.85 -14.04 -1.03
CA PHE A 44 11.22 -13.63 -1.34
C PHE A 44 12.21 -14.80 -1.46
N GLY A 45 11.89 -15.96 -0.86
CA GLY A 45 12.83 -17.08 -0.70
C GLY A 45 13.87 -16.85 0.40
N GLU A 46 13.69 -15.83 1.22
CA GLU A 46 14.57 -15.42 2.32
C GLU A 46 13.85 -14.50 3.32
N PRO A 47 14.46 -14.16 4.47
CA PRO A 47 13.84 -13.25 5.43
C PRO A 47 13.47 -11.89 4.82
N ALA A 48 12.34 -11.34 5.24
CA ALA A 48 11.84 -10.04 4.84
C ALA A 48 12.19 -8.97 5.87
N VAL A 49 12.55 -7.77 5.40
CA VAL A 49 12.85 -6.59 6.23
C VAL A 49 11.85 -5.48 5.94
N LEU A 50 11.19 -4.99 6.98
CA LEU A 50 10.25 -3.88 6.88
C LEU A 50 11.00 -2.56 6.72
N PHE A 51 10.74 -1.81 5.65
CA PHE A 51 11.27 -0.46 5.52
C PHE A 51 10.22 0.64 5.63
N LYS A 52 8.93 0.29 5.53
CA LYS A 52 7.85 1.26 5.61
C LYS A 52 6.57 0.64 6.16
N GLU A 53 5.91 1.34 7.06
CA GLU A 53 4.53 1.05 7.43
C GLU A 53 3.71 2.33 7.52
N LYS A 54 2.46 2.23 7.11
CA LYS A 54 1.48 3.32 7.22
C LYS A 54 0.07 2.77 7.42
N VAL A 55 -0.77 3.54 8.09
CA VAL A 55 -2.23 3.39 8.07
C VAL A 55 -2.81 4.55 7.27
N ASN A 56 -3.55 4.25 6.22
CA ASN A 56 -4.32 5.23 5.46
C ASN A 56 -5.76 5.28 5.98
N TYR A 57 -6.27 6.50 6.11
CA TYR A 57 -7.64 6.81 6.53
C TYR A 57 -8.36 7.45 5.34
N LYS A 58 -9.11 6.66 4.57
CA LYS A 58 -9.90 7.18 3.46
C LYS A 58 -11.26 7.61 3.96
N HIS A 59 -11.42 8.89 4.25
CA HIS A 59 -12.66 9.50 4.75
C HIS A 59 -13.77 9.50 3.71
N PRO A 60 -15.05 9.69 4.10
CA PRO A 60 -16.15 9.97 3.18
C PRO A 60 -15.79 11.13 2.23
N GLY A 61 -15.93 10.93 0.92
CA GLY A 61 -15.47 11.87 -0.10
C GLY A 61 -13.96 11.95 -0.30
N GLY A 62 -13.17 11.25 0.51
CA GLY A 62 -11.70 11.21 0.40
C GLY A 62 -11.26 10.70 -0.96
N GLY A 63 -10.28 11.39 -1.56
CA GLY A 63 -9.82 11.17 -2.92
C GLY A 63 -9.21 9.79 -3.17
N GLY A 64 -9.20 9.41 -4.44
CA GLY A 64 -8.51 8.22 -4.92
C GLY A 64 -7.02 8.47 -5.13
N PHE A 65 -6.31 7.40 -5.40
CA PHE A 65 -4.92 7.43 -5.87
C PHE A 65 -4.90 7.09 -7.35
N ALA A 66 -4.24 7.93 -8.16
CA ALA A 66 -4.09 7.68 -9.60
C ALA A 66 -3.31 6.37 -9.86
N PRO A 67 -3.50 5.73 -11.04
CA PRO A 67 -2.76 4.54 -11.42
C PRO A 67 -1.24 4.73 -11.32
N HIS A 68 -0.55 3.85 -10.58
CA HIS A 68 0.90 3.90 -10.36
C HIS A 68 1.47 2.51 -10.04
N GLN A 69 2.78 2.43 -10.01
CA GLN A 69 3.56 1.31 -9.49
C GLN A 69 4.43 1.85 -8.35
N ASP A 70 4.49 1.15 -7.23
CA ASP A 70 5.28 1.58 -6.06
C ASP A 70 6.78 1.62 -6.35
N ALA A 71 7.28 0.80 -7.28
CA ALA A 71 8.69 0.77 -7.72
C ALA A 71 9.20 2.14 -8.18
N THR A 72 8.33 3.03 -8.66
CA THR A 72 8.73 4.37 -9.11
C THR A 72 9.02 5.33 -7.95
N ALA A 73 8.51 5.03 -6.76
CA ALA A 73 8.61 5.89 -5.59
C ALA A 73 9.88 5.61 -4.75
N TYR A 74 10.36 4.35 -4.74
CA TYR A 74 11.45 3.90 -3.85
C TYR A 74 12.67 3.46 -4.66
N ARG A 75 13.45 4.43 -5.15
CA ARG A 75 14.62 4.18 -6.00
C ARG A 75 15.79 3.49 -5.30
N PHE A 76 15.76 3.38 -3.99
CA PHE A 76 16.79 2.71 -3.18
C PHE A 76 16.56 1.20 -3.07
N VAL A 77 15.37 0.71 -3.45
CA VAL A 77 15.00 -0.70 -3.45
C VAL A 77 14.37 -1.05 -4.80
N ASP A 78 14.99 -1.93 -5.56
CA ASP A 78 14.50 -2.33 -6.88
C ASP A 78 13.21 -3.16 -6.77
N HIS A 79 13.19 -4.13 -5.85
CA HIS A 79 12.06 -5.03 -5.66
C HIS A 79 11.60 -5.07 -4.21
N HIS A 80 10.31 -4.83 -3.99
CA HIS A 80 9.68 -4.89 -2.68
C HIS A 80 8.24 -5.41 -2.81
N ILE A 81 7.70 -5.91 -1.71
CA ILE A 81 6.32 -6.40 -1.62
C ILE A 81 5.59 -5.61 -0.53
N SER A 82 4.42 -5.12 -0.87
CA SER A 82 3.50 -4.50 0.07
C SER A 82 2.43 -5.49 0.52
N CYS A 83 2.18 -5.55 1.82
CA CYS A 83 1.05 -6.22 2.43
C CYS A 83 0.01 -5.18 2.85
N MET A 84 -1.18 -5.20 2.26
CA MET A 84 -2.31 -4.42 2.73
C MET A 84 -3.10 -5.26 3.75
N VAL A 85 -3.28 -4.70 4.95
CA VAL A 85 -4.07 -5.27 6.04
C VAL A 85 -5.33 -4.40 6.21
N PRO A 86 -6.52 -4.88 5.82
CA PRO A 86 -7.75 -4.11 5.98
C PRO A 86 -8.14 -4.04 7.46
N ILE A 87 -8.35 -2.82 7.97
CA ILE A 87 -8.91 -2.57 9.29
C ILE A 87 -10.43 -2.46 9.19
N ASP A 88 -10.91 -1.92 8.08
CA ASP A 88 -12.33 -1.87 7.70
C ASP A 88 -12.54 -2.58 6.35
N PRO A 89 -13.75 -3.08 6.05
CA PRO A 89 -14.04 -3.71 4.76
C PRO A 89 -13.69 -2.81 3.59
N SER A 90 -12.93 -3.36 2.63
CA SER A 90 -12.49 -2.66 1.43
C SER A 90 -13.35 -3.09 0.25
N THR A 91 -14.34 -2.26 -0.09
CA THR A 91 -15.32 -2.47 -1.15
C THR A 91 -15.15 -1.45 -2.27
N VAL A 92 -15.79 -1.67 -3.42
CA VAL A 92 -15.82 -0.67 -4.50
C VAL A 92 -16.31 0.69 -3.98
N ALA A 93 -17.40 0.70 -3.24
CA ALA A 93 -17.98 1.93 -2.70
C ALA A 93 -17.07 2.65 -1.68
N SER A 94 -16.31 1.89 -0.87
CA SER A 94 -15.34 2.47 0.08
C SER A 94 -13.97 2.81 -0.54
N GLY A 95 -13.84 2.70 -1.88
CA GLY A 95 -12.63 3.01 -2.62
C GLY A 95 -11.53 1.97 -2.41
N CYS A 96 -11.83 0.68 -2.68
CA CYS A 96 -10.86 -0.40 -2.64
C CYS A 96 -9.69 -0.17 -3.63
N LEU A 97 -8.63 -0.94 -3.50
CA LEU A 97 -7.62 -1.00 -4.55
C LEU A 97 -8.19 -1.70 -5.79
N TYR A 98 -7.85 -1.17 -6.96
CA TYR A 98 -7.88 -1.89 -8.21
C TYR A 98 -6.46 -2.28 -8.57
N VAL A 99 -6.26 -3.53 -8.95
CA VAL A 99 -4.95 -4.07 -9.34
C VAL A 99 -5.02 -4.62 -10.77
N ALA A 100 -3.92 -4.54 -11.50
CA ALA A 100 -3.76 -5.23 -12.77
C ALA A 100 -2.76 -6.38 -12.59
N PRO A 101 -3.24 -7.61 -12.32
CA PRO A 101 -2.39 -8.78 -12.09
C PRO A 101 -1.71 -9.26 -13.37
N GLY A 102 -0.63 -10.05 -13.21
CA GLY A 102 0.11 -10.63 -14.31
C GLY A 102 1.06 -9.65 -15.00
N TYR A 103 1.33 -8.51 -14.39
CA TYR A 103 2.31 -7.55 -14.89
C TYR A 103 3.66 -7.76 -14.19
N GLU A 104 4.49 -8.59 -14.81
CA GLU A 104 5.81 -8.96 -14.26
C GLU A 104 6.98 -8.23 -14.95
N ALA A 105 6.70 -7.42 -15.95
CA ALA A 105 7.69 -6.96 -16.92
C ALA A 105 8.33 -5.60 -16.61
N GLY A 106 8.34 -5.17 -15.34
CA GLY A 106 9.03 -3.94 -14.96
C GLY A 106 8.18 -2.67 -15.08
N GLN A 107 8.83 -1.54 -15.18
CA GLN A 107 8.18 -0.24 -15.06
C GLN A 107 7.38 0.15 -16.32
N LEU A 108 6.13 0.53 -16.12
CA LEU A 108 5.27 1.11 -17.13
C LEU A 108 5.65 2.57 -17.43
N PRO A 109 5.31 3.10 -18.63
CA PRO A 109 5.46 4.53 -18.92
C PRO A 109 4.69 5.40 -17.93
N THR A 110 5.37 6.37 -17.33
CA THR A 110 4.80 7.29 -16.34
C THR A 110 4.91 8.74 -16.80
N ASP A 111 4.05 9.59 -16.24
CA ASP A 111 4.19 11.04 -16.34
C ASP A 111 5.25 11.59 -15.35
N ASN A 112 5.44 12.91 -15.36
CA ASN A 112 6.40 13.59 -14.48
C ASN A 112 6.04 13.54 -12.98
N ARG A 113 4.87 13.00 -12.63
CA ARG A 113 4.42 12.78 -11.25
C ARG A 113 4.47 11.29 -10.84
N GLY A 114 5.05 10.42 -11.68
CA GLY A 114 5.13 8.98 -11.43
C GLY A 114 3.81 8.22 -11.65
N ARG A 115 2.77 8.86 -12.24
CA ARG A 115 1.50 8.20 -12.56
C ARG A 115 1.63 7.48 -13.90
N ILE A 116 1.08 6.27 -14.00
CA ILE A 116 1.02 5.52 -15.27
C ILE A 116 0.27 6.36 -16.31
N THR A 117 0.81 6.46 -17.51
CA THR A 117 0.19 7.25 -18.58
C THR A 117 -1.20 6.72 -18.93
N VAL A 118 -2.08 7.59 -19.41
CA VAL A 118 -3.45 7.23 -19.82
C VAL A 118 -3.44 6.11 -20.85
N ALA A 119 -2.53 6.16 -21.83
CA ALA A 119 -2.42 5.14 -22.87
C ALA A 119 -2.05 3.77 -22.29
N ALA A 120 -1.10 3.71 -21.36
CA ALA A 120 -0.73 2.46 -20.69
C ALA A 120 -1.86 1.96 -19.76
N THR A 121 -2.48 2.84 -18.99
CA THR A 121 -3.62 2.52 -18.11
C THR A 121 -4.77 1.86 -18.87
N ALA A 122 -5.07 2.32 -20.09
CA ALA A 122 -6.15 1.79 -20.92
C ALA A 122 -5.90 0.34 -21.43
N GLN A 123 -4.67 -0.14 -21.38
CA GLN A 123 -4.30 -1.51 -21.78
C GLN A 123 -4.32 -2.51 -20.63
N LEU A 124 -4.55 -2.05 -19.39
CA LEU A 124 -4.48 -2.90 -18.21
C LEU A 124 -5.85 -3.51 -17.86
N ALA A 125 -5.85 -4.79 -17.48
CA ALA A 125 -7.04 -5.51 -17.05
C ALA A 125 -7.26 -5.30 -15.54
N TRP A 126 -7.90 -4.21 -15.18
CA TRP A 126 -8.16 -3.83 -13.80
C TRP A 126 -9.17 -4.74 -13.10
N ARG A 127 -8.86 -5.13 -11.87
CA ARG A 127 -9.74 -5.92 -11.00
C ARG A 127 -9.83 -5.29 -9.61
N PRO A 128 -11.03 -5.16 -9.02
CA PRO A 128 -11.17 -4.68 -7.65
C PRO A 128 -10.64 -5.74 -6.67
N ALA A 129 -9.80 -5.33 -5.74
CA ALA A 129 -9.36 -6.15 -4.62
C ALA A 129 -10.33 -5.94 -3.44
N LEU A 130 -11.33 -6.80 -3.36
CA LEU A 130 -12.31 -6.79 -2.28
C LEU A 130 -11.76 -7.63 -1.14
N VAL A 131 -11.53 -7.00 0.02
CA VAL A 131 -10.94 -7.64 1.19
C VAL A 131 -11.63 -7.19 2.48
N ASP A 132 -11.79 -8.12 3.41
CA ASP A 132 -12.38 -7.89 4.73
C ASP A 132 -11.32 -7.97 5.85
N PRO A 133 -11.60 -7.42 7.04
CA PRO A 133 -10.75 -7.63 8.21
C PRO A 133 -10.50 -9.12 8.47
N GLY A 134 -9.22 -9.50 8.54
CA GLY A 134 -8.76 -10.89 8.60
C GLY A 134 -8.12 -11.39 7.30
N ASP A 135 -8.35 -10.71 6.18
CA ASP A 135 -7.64 -10.98 4.93
C ASP A 135 -6.28 -10.27 4.90
N LEU A 136 -5.39 -10.73 4.01
CA LEU A 136 -4.13 -10.08 3.68
C LEU A 136 -4.00 -10.02 2.15
N LEU A 137 -3.74 -8.81 1.63
CA LEU A 137 -3.49 -8.62 0.21
C LEU A 137 -2.00 -8.30 -0.01
N PHE A 138 -1.29 -9.20 -0.68
CA PHE A 138 0.10 -8.98 -1.08
C PHE A 138 0.18 -8.56 -2.53
N PHE A 139 0.98 -7.55 -2.83
CA PHE A 139 1.26 -7.12 -4.19
C PHE A 139 2.70 -6.63 -4.33
N ASP A 140 3.27 -6.94 -5.47
CA ASP A 140 4.63 -6.60 -5.85
C ASP A 140 4.77 -5.11 -6.19
N SER A 141 5.98 -4.56 -6.06
CA SER A 141 6.32 -3.17 -6.37
C SER A 141 6.00 -2.74 -7.81
N TYR A 142 6.00 -3.68 -8.74
CA TYR A 142 5.63 -3.45 -10.14
C TYR A 142 4.15 -3.70 -10.45
N THR A 143 3.37 -4.20 -9.51
CA THR A 143 1.92 -4.38 -9.71
C THR A 143 1.24 -3.02 -9.89
N PRO A 144 0.67 -2.72 -11.08
CA PRO A 144 -0.08 -1.49 -11.29
C PRO A 144 -1.32 -1.48 -10.40
N HIS A 145 -1.54 -0.38 -9.69
CA HIS A 145 -2.71 -0.24 -8.84
C HIS A 145 -3.20 1.20 -8.75
N TYR A 146 -4.47 1.36 -8.41
CA TYR A 146 -5.11 2.64 -8.14
C TYR A 146 -6.25 2.45 -7.14
N SER A 147 -6.85 3.53 -6.69
CA SER A 147 -8.11 3.47 -5.93
C SER A 147 -8.97 4.68 -6.21
N ASP A 148 -10.29 4.47 -6.22
CA ASP A 148 -11.28 5.52 -6.37
C ASP A 148 -11.60 6.22 -5.04
N THR A 149 -12.42 7.26 -5.12
CA THR A 149 -12.95 7.99 -3.96
C THR A 149 -13.81 7.06 -3.10
N ASN A 150 -13.78 7.26 -1.78
CA ASN A 150 -14.73 6.64 -0.87
C ASN A 150 -16.07 7.37 -0.94
N THR A 151 -17.07 6.72 -1.52
CA THR A 151 -18.44 7.26 -1.67
C THR A 151 -19.38 6.87 -0.53
N THR A 152 -18.87 6.15 0.49
CA THR A 152 -19.66 5.76 1.67
C THR A 152 -19.69 6.85 2.74
N GLY A 153 -20.59 6.74 3.70
CA GLY A 153 -20.65 7.63 4.86
C GLY A 153 -19.67 7.29 6.00
N ARG A 154 -18.73 6.35 5.79
CA ARG A 154 -17.77 5.88 6.80
C ARG A 154 -16.35 5.93 6.28
N SER A 155 -15.38 6.20 7.16
CA SER A 155 -13.96 6.08 6.82
C SER A 155 -13.58 4.63 6.59
N ARG A 156 -12.68 4.38 5.62
CA ARG A 156 -12.07 3.07 5.39
C ARG A 156 -10.59 3.15 5.74
N ARG A 157 -10.16 2.38 6.75
CA ARG A 157 -8.77 2.29 7.20
C ARG A 157 -8.13 1.02 6.67
N ALA A 158 -6.89 1.12 6.28
CA ALA A 158 -6.06 -0.02 5.94
C ALA A 158 -4.59 0.27 6.26
N ALA A 159 -3.89 -0.70 6.84
CA ALA A 159 -2.46 -0.64 6.99
C ALA A 159 -1.79 -1.15 5.70
N TYR A 160 -0.66 -0.53 5.36
CA TYR A 160 0.22 -0.92 4.27
C TYR A 160 1.62 -1.10 4.84
N LEU A 161 2.12 -2.32 4.74
CA LEU A 161 3.40 -2.76 5.29
C LEU A 161 4.29 -3.14 4.11
N THR A 162 5.39 -2.43 3.90
CA THR A 162 6.25 -2.64 2.74
C THR A 162 7.59 -3.21 3.15
N PHE A 163 7.96 -4.32 2.54
CA PHE A 163 9.14 -5.10 2.87
C PHE A 163 10.01 -5.34 1.63
N ASN A 164 11.31 -5.43 1.87
CA ASN A 164 12.27 -5.95 0.90
C ASN A 164 12.94 -7.22 1.43
N ALA A 165 13.60 -7.94 0.54
CA ALA A 165 14.41 -9.11 0.88
C ALA A 165 15.62 -8.71 1.74
N ALA A 166 15.99 -9.52 2.74
CA ALA A 166 17.04 -9.17 3.70
C ALA A 166 18.43 -8.93 3.07
N TRP A 167 18.75 -9.63 1.97
CA TRP A 167 20.03 -9.42 1.28
C TRP A 167 20.18 -8.02 0.67
N VAL A 168 19.08 -7.31 0.41
CA VAL A 168 19.08 -5.92 -0.07
C VAL A 168 19.51 -4.95 1.03
N GLY A 169 19.32 -5.32 2.29
CA GLY A 169 19.65 -4.52 3.46
C GLY A 169 18.43 -3.89 4.14
N ASP A 170 18.68 -3.16 5.21
CA ASP A 170 17.68 -2.36 5.90
C ASP A 170 17.63 -0.94 5.29
N HIS A 171 16.48 -0.56 4.79
CA HIS A 171 16.25 0.71 4.11
C HIS A 171 15.28 1.63 4.85
N ARG A 172 14.99 1.35 6.13
CA ARG A 172 14.07 2.16 6.91
C ARG A 172 14.50 3.62 7.02
N ASP A 173 15.79 3.87 7.27
CA ASP A 173 16.34 5.22 7.34
C ASP A 173 16.39 5.94 5.97
N SER A 174 16.22 5.19 4.89
CA SER A 174 16.20 5.74 3.52
C SER A 174 14.81 6.21 3.09
N TYR A 175 13.79 5.75 3.78
CA TYR A 175 12.39 6.13 3.57
C TYR A 175 12.06 7.42 4.31
#